data_491f0d8b235d91d851e4fe182ac075af
#
_entry.id   491f0d8b235d91d851e4fe182ac075af
#
_cell.length_a   1.000
_cell.length_b   1.000
_cell.length_c   1.000
_cell.angle_alpha   90.00
_cell.angle_beta   90.00
_cell.angle_gamma   90.00
#
_symmetry.space_group_name_H-M   'P 1'
#
loop_
_entity.id
_entity.type
_entity.pdbx_description
1 polymer ?
#
loop_
_entity_poly.entity_id
_entity_poly.type
_entity_poly.pdbx_seq_one_letter_code
_entity_poly.pdbx_strand_id
1 'polypeptide(L)'
;MRPLSLLLFGAVSAWAQLFSYGVKAGVPLTEFLDAAKSQQFAFNSTTNRYIVGPTAELHLPFGLGVEFDILYRRFDYTGSGTLAGIVTSSSATGNAWEFPLLAKYRFPKMKIAHPYVDAGVAWDKLSGLTQAITSAVGTNHTTTSTSDPAQLNATATRGFVMGAGLSVKVLVIHLSPEVRFTRWGLQHFIDPNGLLHSNLSQGEFLLGITF
;
A
#
# COMPACT_ATOMS: atom_id res chain seq x y z
N MET A 1 -9.82 3.75 53.37
CA MET A 1 -10.20 3.31 52.00
C MET A 1 -9.49 4.15 50.91
N ARG A 2 -8.19 3.96 50.73
CA ARG A 2 -7.41 4.78 49.75
C ARG A 2 -6.20 4.11 49.07
N PRO A 3 -6.14 2.80 48.79
CA PRO A 3 -5.06 2.27 47.92
C PRO A 3 -5.48 1.84 46.51
N LEU A 4 -6.81 1.74 46.22
CA LEU A 4 -7.26 1.16 44.97
C LEU A 4 -7.12 2.13 43.76
N SER A 5 -7.21 3.45 44.00
CA SER A 5 -7.12 4.47 42.99
C SER A 5 -5.67 4.67 42.42
N LEU A 6 -4.66 4.42 43.27
CA LEU A 6 -3.24 4.54 42.85
C LEU A 6 -2.78 3.37 41.96
N LEU A 7 -3.36 2.19 42.13
CA LEU A 7 -3.06 1.02 41.31
C LEU A 7 -3.64 1.12 39.89
N LEU A 8 -4.79 1.76 39.74
CA LEU A 8 -5.38 2.01 38.42
C LEU A 8 -4.58 3.02 37.57
N PHE A 9 -4.03 4.07 38.20
CA PHE A 9 -3.18 5.04 37.49
C PHE A 9 -1.82 4.47 37.10
N GLY A 10 -1.24 3.58 37.89
CA GLY A 10 0.02 2.90 37.57
C GLY A 10 -0.10 1.90 36.41
N ALA A 11 -1.25 1.22 36.29
CA ALA A 11 -1.51 0.28 35.21
C ALA A 11 -1.63 0.99 33.83
N VAL A 12 -2.30 2.13 33.78
CA VAL A 12 -2.49 2.90 32.52
C VAL A 12 -1.14 3.42 31.99
N SER A 13 -0.22 3.83 32.87
CA SER A 13 1.10 4.31 32.48
C SER A 13 2.02 3.20 31.93
N ALA A 14 1.88 1.97 32.43
CA ALA A 14 2.63 0.81 31.94
C ALA A 14 2.19 0.37 30.54
N TRP A 15 0.90 0.49 30.22
CA TRP A 15 0.35 0.16 28.91
C TRP A 15 0.74 1.20 27.84
N ALA A 16 0.86 2.49 28.20
CA ALA A 16 1.27 3.55 27.32
C ALA A 16 2.73 3.40 26.81
N GLN A 17 3.58 2.63 27.49
CA GLN A 17 4.95 2.31 27.06
C GLN A 17 5.04 1.09 26.14
N LEU A 18 3.99 0.25 26.14
CA LEU A 18 3.95 -0.98 25.35
C LEU A 18 3.31 -0.78 23.98
N PHE A 19 2.54 0.28 23.78
CA PHE A 19 1.76 0.49 22.58
C PHE A 19 1.94 1.91 22.06
N SER A 20 2.20 2.05 20.76
CA SER A 20 2.17 3.31 20.05
C SER A 20 1.25 3.22 18.85
N TYR A 21 0.66 4.35 18.50
CA TYR A 21 -0.23 4.46 17.35
C TYR A 21 0.04 5.78 16.63
N GLY A 22 -0.35 5.83 15.37
CA GLY A 22 -0.12 7.02 14.57
C GLY A 22 -0.57 6.88 13.14
N VAL A 23 0.10 7.60 12.27
CA VAL A 23 -0.19 7.61 10.83
C VAL A 23 1.11 7.39 10.07
N LYS A 24 1.06 6.58 9.02
CA LYS A 24 2.09 6.49 7.99
C LYS A 24 1.61 7.16 6.72
N ALA A 25 2.49 7.91 6.08
CA ALA A 25 2.27 8.45 4.76
C ALA A 25 3.54 8.27 3.93
N GLY A 26 3.40 8.12 2.62
CA GLY A 26 4.55 7.86 1.78
C GLY A 26 4.25 7.92 0.30
N VAL A 27 5.25 7.50 -0.46
CA VAL A 27 5.19 7.46 -1.93
C VAL A 27 5.65 6.09 -2.43
N PRO A 28 4.98 5.51 -3.44
CA PRO A 28 5.49 4.35 -4.13
C PRO A 28 6.76 4.73 -4.91
N LEU A 29 7.79 3.89 -4.79
CA LEU A 29 9.04 4.00 -5.56
C LEU A 29 8.95 3.23 -6.87
N THR A 30 8.03 2.26 -6.94
CA THR A 30 7.72 1.47 -8.14
C THR A 30 6.26 1.69 -8.53
N GLU A 31 5.98 1.60 -9.83
CA GLU A 31 4.60 1.68 -10.32
C GLU A 31 3.78 0.44 -9.87
N PHE A 32 2.50 0.67 -9.59
CA PHE A 32 1.56 -0.41 -9.21
C PHE A 32 1.24 -1.31 -10.39
N LEU A 33 1.12 -0.71 -11.57
CA LEU A 33 0.84 -1.37 -12.83
C LEU A 33 1.97 -1.07 -13.82
N ASP A 34 2.50 -2.11 -14.44
CA ASP A 34 3.36 -1.98 -15.61
C ASP A 34 2.49 -1.97 -16.86
N ALA A 35 2.63 -0.92 -17.66
CA ALA A 35 1.85 -0.67 -18.85
C ALA A 35 2.76 -0.50 -20.08
N ALA A 36 2.46 -1.21 -21.15
CA ALA A 36 3.20 -1.21 -22.37
C ALA A 36 2.33 -0.84 -23.59
N LYS A 37 2.98 -0.59 -24.73
CA LYS A 37 2.32 -0.22 -25.98
C LYS A 37 2.72 -1.20 -27.08
N SER A 38 1.76 -1.55 -27.92
CA SER A 38 1.96 -2.27 -29.16
C SER A 38 1.46 -1.43 -30.33
N GLN A 39 1.55 -1.95 -31.56
CA GLN A 39 1.05 -1.23 -32.75
C GLN A 39 -0.47 -1.04 -32.74
N GLN A 40 -1.22 -1.93 -32.07
CA GLN A 40 -2.71 -1.95 -32.08
C GLN A 40 -3.32 -1.55 -30.74
N PHE A 41 -2.59 -1.72 -29.63
CA PHE A 41 -3.05 -1.46 -28.28
C PHE A 41 -2.01 -0.68 -27.49
N ALA A 42 -2.46 0.27 -26.69
CA ALA A 42 -1.62 1.04 -25.79
C ALA A 42 -2.29 1.14 -24.41
N PHE A 43 -1.57 0.79 -23.37
CA PHE A 43 -1.93 1.05 -22.00
C PHE A 43 -1.03 2.13 -21.41
N ASN A 44 -1.61 2.98 -20.57
CA ASN A 44 -0.87 3.93 -19.73
C ASN A 44 -1.38 3.76 -18.30
N SER A 45 -0.47 3.64 -17.37
CA SER A 45 -0.75 3.62 -15.94
C SER A 45 -0.47 4.99 -15.35
N THR A 46 -1.35 5.45 -14.48
CA THR A 46 -1.11 6.63 -13.65
C THR A 46 -1.34 6.20 -12.21
N THR A 47 -0.26 5.93 -11.50
CA THR A 47 -0.34 5.62 -10.08
C THR A 47 -0.34 6.94 -9.31
N ASN A 48 -1.37 7.18 -8.52
CA ASN A 48 -1.36 8.28 -7.56
C ASN A 48 -0.19 8.06 -6.60
N ARG A 49 0.73 9.01 -6.58
CA ARG A 49 2.01 8.87 -5.86
C ARG A 49 1.86 9.18 -4.37
N TYR A 50 0.85 8.60 -3.72
CA TYR A 50 0.72 8.66 -2.27
C TYR A 50 0.22 7.34 -1.71
N ILE A 51 0.69 7.04 -0.51
CA ILE A 51 0.23 5.95 0.35
C ILE A 51 -0.04 6.59 1.70
N VAL A 52 -1.16 6.30 2.32
CA VAL A 52 -1.49 6.88 3.63
C VAL A 52 -2.37 5.94 4.44
N GLY A 53 -2.16 5.91 5.74
CA GLY A 53 -3.02 5.15 6.63
C GLY A 53 -2.57 5.12 8.08
N PRO A 54 -3.42 4.59 8.97
CA PRO A 54 -3.08 4.39 10.37
C PRO A 54 -2.05 3.27 10.54
N THR A 55 -1.25 3.42 11.59
CA THR A 55 -0.27 2.45 12.06
C THR A 55 -0.40 2.26 13.56
N ALA A 56 -0.14 1.05 14.01
CA ALA A 56 -0.08 0.70 15.41
C ALA A 56 1.08 -0.26 15.67
N GLU A 57 1.78 -0.07 16.76
CA GLU A 57 2.91 -0.90 17.12
C GLU A 57 2.87 -1.31 18.59
N LEU A 58 3.07 -2.60 18.83
CA LEU A 58 3.29 -3.18 20.15
C LEU A 58 4.80 -3.31 20.38
N HIS A 59 5.32 -2.63 21.39
CA HIS A 59 6.70 -2.70 21.81
C HIS A 59 6.93 -3.89 22.74
N LEU A 60 7.87 -4.73 22.40
CA LEU A 60 8.27 -5.90 23.17
C LEU A 60 9.66 -5.68 23.79
N PRO A 61 10.03 -6.45 24.83
CA PRO A 61 11.39 -6.41 25.38
C PRO A 61 12.46 -6.68 24.31
N PHE A 62 13.70 -6.26 24.61
CA PHE A 62 14.89 -6.50 23.79
C PHE A 62 14.89 -5.81 22.41
N GLY A 63 14.12 -4.73 22.24
CA GLY A 63 14.05 -3.98 20.99
C GLY A 63 13.14 -4.61 19.94
N LEU A 64 12.40 -5.65 20.30
CA LEU A 64 11.40 -6.27 19.43
C LEU A 64 10.12 -5.43 19.37
N GLY A 65 9.35 -5.61 18.33
CA GLY A 65 8.03 -5.01 18.16
C GLY A 65 7.20 -5.78 17.15
N VAL A 66 5.89 -5.56 17.21
CA VAL A 66 4.94 -6.02 16.20
C VAL A 66 4.17 -4.81 15.71
N GLU A 67 4.25 -4.54 14.43
CA GLU A 67 3.58 -3.41 13.79
C GLU A 67 2.47 -3.92 12.87
N PHE A 68 1.35 -3.21 12.86
CA PHE A 68 0.25 -3.43 11.94
C PHE A 68 -0.16 -2.10 11.32
N ASP A 69 -0.22 -2.07 10.00
CA ASP A 69 -0.64 -0.89 9.24
C ASP A 69 -1.94 -1.18 8.48
N ILE A 70 -2.69 -0.13 8.16
CA ILE A 70 -3.77 -0.15 7.19
C ILE A 70 -3.48 0.96 6.20
N LEU A 71 -2.92 0.62 5.05
CA LEU A 71 -2.45 1.59 4.06
C LEU A 71 -3.42 1.66 2.89
N TYR A 72 -3.67 2.86 2.42
CA TYR A 72 -4.56 3.16 1.31
C TYR A 72 -3.78 3.83 0.19
N ARG A 73 -4.05 3.41 -1.06
CA ARG A 73 -3.64 4.08 -2.29
C ARG A 73 -4.72 3.97 -3.36
N ARG A 74 -4.74 4.94 -4.26
CA ARG A 74 -5.57 4.91 -5.45
C ARG A 74 -4.70 4.64 -6.68
N PHE A 75 -5.26 3.93 -7.65
CA PHE A 75 -4.62 3.70 -8.95
C PHE A 75 -5.61 3.93 -10.07
N ASP A 76 -5.06 4.34 -11.23
CA ASP A 76 -5.81 4.60 -12.44
C ASP A 76 -5.01 4.03 -13.63
N TYR A 77 -5.68 3.46 -14.62
CA TYR A 77 -5.06 3.14 -15.90
C TYR A 77 -5.99 3.47 -17.06
N THR A 78 -5.40 3.77 -18.20
CA THR A 78 -6.13 3.98 -19.45
C THR A 78 -5.61 3.01 -20.49
N GLY A 79 -6.49 2.49 -21.32
CA GLY A 79 -6.19 1.65 -22.47
C GLY A 79 -6.78 2.26 -23.73
N SER A 80 -6.10 2.09 -24.86
CA SER A 80 -6.63 2.43 -26.16
C SER A 80 -6.24 1.35 -27.19
N GLY A 81 -7.12 1.09 -28.13
CA GLY A 81 -6.88 0.13 -29.19
C GLY A 81 -7.64 0.48 -30.46
N THR A 82 -7.12 0.03 -31.59
CA THR A 82 -7.81 0.14 -32.86
C THR A 82 -7.78 -1.20 -33.56
N LEU A 83 -8.97 -1.72 -33.86
CA LEU A 83 -9.13 -2.99 -34.56
C LEU A 83 -10.23 -2.86 -35.62
N ALA A 84 -9.92 -3.19 -36.87
CA ALA A 84 -10.85 -3.17 -38.00
C ALA A 84 -11.65 -1.85 -38.12
N GLY A 85 -11.01 -0.70 -37.88
CA GLY A 85 -11.64 0.62 -37.97
C GLY A 85 -12.48 1.04 -36.75
N ILE A 86 -12.55 0.19 -35.71
CA ILE A 86 -13.18 0.51 -34.45
C ILE A 86 -12.09 1.04 -33.49
N VAL A 87 -12.27 2.25 -33.01
CA VAL A 87 -11.41 2.83 -31.96
C VAL A 87 -12.06 2.58 -30.63
N THR A 88 -11.32 1.92 -29.74
CA THR A 88 -11.77 1.65 -28.37
C THR A 88 -10.84 2.37 -27.39
N SER A 89 -11.41 3.08 -26.42
CA SER A 89 -10.70 3.64 -25.30
C SER A 89 -11.32 3.13 -23.99
N SER A 90 -10.48 2.83 -23.02
CA SER A 90 -10.92 2.41 -21.69
C SER A 90 -10.21 3.24 -20.62
N SER A 91 -10.93 3.54 -19.55
CA SER A 91 -10.38 4.15 -18.35
C SER A 91 -10.85 3.36 -17.14
N ALA A 92 -9.93 2.95 -16.30
CA ALA A 92 -10.26 2.22 -15.09
C ALA A 92 -9.63 2.89 -13.88
N THR A 93 -10.39 2.91 -12.79
CA THR A 93 -9.98 3.45 -11.50
C THR A 93 -10.26 2.44 -10.41
N GLY A 94 -9.46 2.47 -9.35
CA GLY A 94 -9.66 1.59 -8.20
C GLY A 94 -8.85 2.05 -6.99
N ASN A 95 -9.18 1.44 -5.86
CA ASN A 95 -8.51 1.64 -4.59
C ASN A 95 -7.85 0.33 -4.18
N ALA A 96 -6.62 0.41 -3.66
CA ALA A 96 -5.90 -0.69 -3.05
C ALA A 96 -5.72 -0.43 -1.56
N TRP A 97 -6.05 -1.43 -0.76
CA TRP A 97 -5.87 -1.44 0.68
C TRP A 97 -4.85 -2.50 1.05
N GLU A 98 -3.79 -2.08 1.73
CA GLU A 98 -2.75 -2.95 2.23
C GLU A 98 -2.83 -3.10 3.74
N PHE A 99 -2.62 -4.34 4.23
CA PHE A 99 -2.65 -4.70 5.64
C PHE A 99 -1.36 -5.44 6.01
N PRO A 100 -0.23 -4.73 6.17
CA PRO A 100 1.02 -5.33 6.63
C PRO A 100 0.98 -5.68 8.11
N LEU A 101 1.48 -6.88 8.45
CA LEU A 101 1.78 -7.31 9.81
C LEU A 101 3.26 -7.65 9.89
N LEU A 102 4.01 -6.87 10.65
CA LEU A 102 5.47 -6.87 10.64
C LEU A 102 6.02 -7.18 12.02
N ALA A 103 7.01 -8.05 12.08
CA ALA A 103 7.92 -8.15 13.22
C ALA A 103 9.05 -7.13 13.01
N LYS A 104 9.29 -6.28 13.99
CA LYS A 104 10.26 -5.19 13.96
C LYS A 104 11.36 -5.42 14.99
N TYR A 105 12.59 -5.13 14.61
CA TYR A 105 13.73 -5.13 15.54
C TYR A 105 14.44 -3.79 15.51
N ARG A 106 14.50 -3.11 16.67
CA ARG A 106 15.22 -1.85 16.88
C ARG A 106 16.58 -2.08 17.50
N PHE A 107 17.60 -1.52 16.88
CA PHE A 107 18.98 -1.61 17.39
C PHE A 107 19.19 -0.66 18.58
N PRO A 108 19.61 -1.16 19.76
CA PRO A 108 19.54 -0.39 21.01
C PRO A 108 20.63 0.66 21.23
N LYS A 109 21.57 0.86 20.31
CA LYS A 109 22.85 1.57 20.60
C LYS A 109 22.85 3.09 20.38
N MET A 110 21.75 3.75 20.01
CA MET A 110 21.75 5.19 19.76
C MET A 110 20.78 5.94 20.68
N LYS A 111 21.18 7.11 21.19
CA LYS A 111 20.37 7.88 22.17
C LYS A 111 19.16 8.60 21.58
N ILE A 112 19.22 9.00 20.33
CA ILE A 112 18.20 9.87 19.70
C ILE A 112 17.55 9.17 18.51
N ALA A 113 18.28 8.39 17.75
CA ALA A 113 17.83 7.71 16.55
C ALA A 113 18.10 6.21 16.66
N HIS A 114 17.08 5.41 16.44
CA HIS A 114 17.17 3.95 16.54
C HIS A 114 16.93 3.36 15.15
N PRO A 115 17.97 2.88 14.45
CA PRO A 115 17.79 2.09 13.26
C PRO A 115 16.95 0.85 13.57
N TYR A 116 16.11 0.46 12.62
CA TYR A 116 15.33 -0.76 12.73
C TYR A 116 15.23 -1.47 11.40
N VAL A 117 14.94 -2.75 11.49
CA VAL A 117 14.53 -3.59 10.36
C VAL A 117 13.22 -4.25 10.71
N ASP A 118 12.42 -4.50 9.72
CA ASP A 118 11.17 -5.23 9.88
C ASP A 118 10.97 -6.22 8.73
N ALA A 119 10.18 -7.26 9.02
CA ALA A 119 9.77 -8.24 8.03
C ALA A 119 8.47 -8.89 8.46
N GLY A 120 7.67 -9.33 7.50
CA GLY A 120 6.41 -9.97 7.78
C GLY A 120 5.61 -10.31 6.55
N VAL A 121 4.30 -10.28 6.72
CA VAL A 121 3.34 -10.58 5.67
C VAL A 121 2.40 -9.40 5.46
N ALA A 122 1.94 -9.22 4.25
CA ALA A 122 0.90 -8.25 3.92
C ALA A 122 -0.22 -8.93 3.13
N TRP A 123 -1.41 -8.41 3.31
CA TRP A 123 -2.57 -8.69 2.49
C TRP A 123 -2.92 -7.41 1.74
N ASP A 124 -3.26 -7.56 0.47
CA ASP A 124 -3.74 -6.46 -0.36
C ASP A 124 -5.14 -6.81 -0.86
N LYS A 125 -6.02 -5.80 -0.89
CA LYS A 125 -7.39 -5.92 -1.38
C LYS A 125 -7.77 -4.72 -2.24
N LEU A 126 -8.21 -5.00 -3.46
CA LEU A 126 -8.79 -4.00 -4.34
C LEU A 126 -10.27 -3.74 -4.01
N SER A 127 -10.70 -2.50 -4.16
CA SER A 127 -12.09 -2.09 -3.96
C SER A 127 -12.46 -0.92 -4.87
N GLY A 128 -13.77 -0.71 -5.09
CA GLY A 128 -14.26 0.42 -5.87
C GLY A 128 -13.76 0.42 -7.32
N LEU A 129 -13.53 -0.74 -7.91
CA LEU A 129 -13.13 -0.88 -9.31
C LEU A 129 -14.24 -0.38 -10.21
N THR A 130 -13.90 0.49 -11.14
CA THR A 130 -14.79 0.97 -12.18
C THR A 130 -14.02 1.14 -13.46
N GLN A 131 -14.46 0.49 -14.54
CA GLN A 131 -13.91 0.64 -15.87
C GLN A 131 -15.00 1.17 -16.81
N ALA A 132 -14.71 2.26 -17.48
CA ALA A 132 -15.52 2.79 -18.58
C ALA A 132 -14.83 2.43 -19.91
N ILE A 133 -15.56 1.82 -20.82
CA ILE A 133 -15.10 1.46 -22.17
C ILE A 133 -15.94 2.24 -23.16
N THR A 134 -15.29 3.04 -23.99
CA THR A 134 -15.91 3.79 -25.09
C THR A 134 -15.44 3.23 -26.42
N SER A 135 -16.37 2.77 -27.24
CA SER A 135 -16.10 2.31 -28.60
C SER A 135 -16.69 3.31 -29.60
N ALA A 136 -15.92 3.66 -30.61
CA ALA A 136 -16.27 4.60 -31.65
C ALA A 136 -16.19 3.93 -33.04
N VAL A 137 -17.28 4.05 -33.81
CA VAL A 137 -17.37 3.62 -35.22
C VAL A 137 -17.87 4.82 -36.02
N GLY A 138 -17.01 5.48 -36.79
CA GLY A 138 -17.35 6.72 -37.46
C GLY A 138 -17.70 7.81 -36.42
N THR A 139 -18.93 8.35 -36.52
CA THR A 139 -19.45 9.38 -35.61
C THR A 139 -20.22 8.82 -34.41
N ASN A 140 -20.47 7.51 -34.39
CA ASN A 140 -21.22 6.86 -33.30
C ASN A 140 -20.28 6.44 -32.17
N HIS A 141 -20.67 6.79 -30.94
CA HIS A 141 -19.94 6.44 -29.70
C HIS A 141 -20.86 5.66 -28.77
N THR A 142 -20.36 4.57 -28.21
CA THR A 142 -21.05 3.80 -27.18
C THR A 142 -20.14 3.65 -25.98
N THR A 143 -20.62 4.02 -24.79
CA THR A 143 -19.87 3.88 -23.54
C THR A 143 -20.58 2.87 -22.65
N THR A 144 -19.81 1.90 -22.16
CA THR A 144 -20.26 0.88 -21.20
C THR A 144 -19.38 0.94 -19.97
N SER A 145 -19.98 0.85 -18.80
CA SER A 145 -19.24 0.81 -17.52
C SER A 145 -19.38 -0.55 -16.87
N THR A 146 -18.28 -1.05 -16.31
CA THR A 146 -18.24 -2.32 -15.56
C THR A 146 -17.42 -2.15 -14.28
N SER A 147 -17.75 -2.92 -13.25
CA SER A 147 -16.96 -3.07 -12.04
C SER A 147 -16.02 -4.28 -12.08
N ASP A 148 -16.09 -5.07 -13.16
CA ASP A 148 -15.29 -6.27 -13.38
C ASP A 148 -14.50 -6.13 -14.69
N PRO A 149 -13.33 -5.46 -14.67
CA PRO A 149 -12.46 -5.32 -15.82
C PRO A 149 -12.01 -6.67 -16.34
N ALA A 150 -11.96 -6.84 -17.67
CA ALA A 150 -11.54 -8.11 -18.30
C ALA A 150 -10.08 -8.50 -17.95
N GLN A 151 -9.26 -7.53 -17.57
CA GLN A 151 -7.87 -7.73 -17.14
C GLN A 151 -7.74 -8.08 -15.67
N LEU A 152 -8.83 -8.03 -14.89
CA LEU A 152 -8.80 -8.35 -13.46
C LEU A 152 -8.62 -9.85 -13.26
N ASN A 153 -7.52 -10.23 -12.60
CA ASN A 153 -7.18 -11.61 -12.28
C ASN A 153 -7.54 -11.97 -10.83
N ALA A 154 -7.28 -11.04 -9.89
CA ALA A 154 -7.56 -11.26 -8.48
C ALA A 154 -7.86 -9.93 -7.77
N THR A 155 -8.87 -9.90 -6.92
CA THR A 155 -9.21 -8.74 -6.09
C THR A 155 -8.44 -8.70 -4.78
N ALA A 156 -7.80 -9.80 -4.37
CA ALA A 156 -7.01 -9.88 -3.15
C ALA A 156 -5.75 -10.73 -3.38
N THR A 157 -4.66 -10.33 -2.78
CA THR A 157 -3.41 -11.08 -2.77
C THR A 157 -2.74 -11.01 -1.41
N ARG A 158 -1.71 -11.82 -1.23
CA ARG A 158 -0.83 -11.78 -0.05
C ARG A 158 0.61 -11.76 -0.51
N GLY A 159 1.48 -11.16 0.30
CA GLY A 159 2.89 -11.03 -0.04
C GLY A 159 3.78 -11.10 1.19
N PHE A 160 5.06 -11.18 0.93
CA PHE A 160 6.12 -11.02 1.91
C PHE A 160 6.59 -9.57 1.88
N VAL A 161 6.80 -9.00 3.06
CA VAL A 161 7.23 -7.60 3.26
C VAL A 161 8.53 -7.59 4.03
N MET A 162 9.45 -6.72 3.65
CA MET A 162 10.63 -6.37 4.42
C MET A 162 10.88 -4.87 4.35
N GLY A 163 11.39 -4.30 5.41
CA GLY A 163 11.70 -2.88 5.50
C GLY A 163 12.90 -2.58 6.37
N ALA A 164 13.39 -1.37 6.21
CA ALA A 164 14.41 -0.80 7.06
C ALA A 164 14.14 0.69 7.24
N GLY A 165 14.35 1.18 8.45
CA GLY A 165 14.06 2.55 8.78
C GLY A 165 14.84 3.08 9.97
N LEU A 166 14.51 4.31 10.32
CA LEU A 166 15.13 5.02 11.43
C LEU A 166 14.04 5.62 12.31
N SER A 167 13.95 5.22 13.56
CA SER A 167 13.03 5.83 14.53
C SER A 167 13.73 6.95 15.28
N VAL A 168 13.24 8.18 15.14
CA VAL A 168 13.78 9.38 15.77
C VAL A 168 12.75 9.95 16.73
N LYS A 169 13.11 10.03 18.02
CA LYS A 169 12.25 10.67 19.03
C LYS A 169 12.41 12.17 19.00
N VAL A 170 11.32 12.89 18.76
CA VAL A 170 11.25 14.35 18.77
C VAL A 170 10.18 14.78 19.76
N LEU A 171 10.59 15.23 20.94
CA LEU A 171 9.68 15.58 22.05
C LEU A 171 8.78 14.38 22.44
N VAL A 172 7.51 14.44 22.06
CA VAL A 172 6.46 13.44 22.39
C VAL A 172 6.08 12.55 21.22
N ILE A 173 6.65 12.79 20.04
CA ILE A 173 6.37 12.02 18.83
C ILE A 173 7.59 11.22 18.37
N HIS A 174 7.36 10.14 17.67
CA HIS A 174 8.40 9.38 16.96
C HIS A 174 8.19 9.58 15.46
N LEU A 175 9.25 10.03 14.78
CA LEU A 175 9.32 10.10 13.32
C LEU A 175 10.08 8.87 12.81
N SER A 176 9.47 8.15 11.91
CA SER A 176 10.03 6.88 11.41
C SER A 176 10.04 6.85 9.87
N PRO A 177 11.07 7.48 9.23
CA PRO A 177 11.32 7.23 7.81
C PRO A 177 11.72 5.77 7.59
N GLU A 178 11.12 5.16 6.56
CA GLU A 178 11.24 3.74 6.24
C GLU A 178 11.27 3.53 4.73
N VAL A 179 12.12 2.62 4.27
CA VAL A 179 12.05 2.05 2.93
C VAL A 179 11.55 0.63 3.07
N ARG A 180 10.50 0.32 2.34
CA ARG A 180 9.80 -0.96 2.39
C ARG A 180 9.80 -1.62 1.01
N PHE A 181 9.95 -2.92 0.98
CA PHE A 181 9.84 -3.76 -0.19
C PHE A 181 8.81 -4.85 0.05
N THR A 182 7.89 -5.00 -0.89
CA THR A 182 6.84 -6.03 -0.85
C THR A 182 6.93 -6.90 -2.09
N ARG A 183 6.92 -8.23 -1.89
CA ARG A 183 6.80 -9.22 -2.96
C ARG A 183 5.46 -9.90 -2.88
N TRP A 184 4.58 -9.60 -3.83
CA TRP A 184 3.23 -10.15 -3.91
C TRP A 184 3.23 -11.55 -4.52
N GLY A 185 2.28 -12.39 -4.08
CA GLY A 185 2.14 -13.77 -4.57
C GLY A 185 1.34 -13.89 -5.86
N LEU A 186 0.41 -12.96 -6.11
CA LEU A 186 -0.44 -12.96 -7.29
C LEU A 186 -0.54 -11.55 -7.88
N GLN A 187 -0.68 -11.46 -9.19
CA GLN A 187 -0.98 -10.23 -9.90
C GLN A 187 -2.48 -9.94 -9.85
N HIS A 188 -2.86 -8.70 -9.55
CA HIS A 188 -4.24 -8.24 -9.60
C HIS A 188 -4.75 -8.11 -11.03
N PHE A 189 -3.90 -7.64 -11.95
CA PHE A 189 -4.22 -7.43 -13.34
C PHE A 189 -3.26 -8.21 -14.24
N ILE A 190 -3.80 -8.87 -15.24
CA ILE A 190 -3.06 -9.57 -16.29
C ILE A 190 -3.83 -9.37 -17.60
N ASP A 191 -3.20 -8.67 -18.55
CA ASP A 191 -3.70 -8.62 -19.92
C ASP A 191 -3.22 -9.85 -20.71
N PRO A 192 -4.08 -10.53 -21.47
CA PRO A 192 -3.69 -11.69 -22.28
C PRO A 192 -2.53 -11.44 -23.25
N ASN A 193 -2.38 -10.20 -23.72
CA ASN A 193 -1.28 -9.79 -24.59
C ASN A 193 -0.02 -9.37 -23.84
N GLY A 194 -0.03 -9.40 -22.52
CA GLY A 194 1.11 -9.00 -21.67
C GLY A 194 1.42 -7.50 -21.65
N LEU A 195 0.49 -6.67 -22.12
CA LEU A 195 0.68 -5.22 -22.21
C LEU A 195 0.32 -4.47 -20.93
N LEU A 196 -0.43 -5.11 -20.04
CA LEU A 196 -0.81 -4.57 -18.72
C LEU A 196 -0.71 -5.68 -17.68
N HIS A 197 0.06 -5.46 -16.63
CA HIS A 197 0.13 -6.37 -15.50
C HIS A 197 0.46 -5.63 -14.21
N SER A 198 0.02 -6.18 -13.08
CA SER A 198 0.41 -5.66 -11.77
C SER A 198 1.84 -6.02 -11.45
N ASN A 199 2.58 -5.06 -10.91
CA ASN A 199 3.95 -5.31 -10.46
C ASN A 199 3.95 -6.14 -9.17
N LEU A 200 4.55 -7.32 -9.23
CA LEU A 200 4.70 -8.21 -8.07
C LEU A 200 5.73 -7.72 -7.06
N SER A 201 6.66 -6.87 -7.48
CA SER A 201 7.75 -6.35 -6.64
C SER A 201 7.55 -4.86 -6.47
N GLN A 202 7.17 -4.44 -5.27
CA GLN A 202 6.86 -3.05 -4.99
C GLN A 202 7.80 -2.49 -3.94
N GLY A 203 8.36 -1.32 -4.22
CA GLY A 203 9.16 -0.54 -3.30
C GLY A 203 8.42 0.73 -2.90
N GLU A 204 8.53 1.13 -1.64
CA GLU A 204 7.84 2.26 -1.06
C GLU A 204 8.77 3.03 -0.13
N PHE A 205 8.60 4.34 -0.08
CA PHE A 205 9.17 5.19 0.96
C PHE A 205 8.03 5.68 1.84
N LEU A 206 8.12 5.40 3.13
CA LEU A 206 7.11 5.73 4.12
C LEU A 206 7.69 6.64 5.21
N LEU A 207 6.89 7.52 5.75
CA LEU A 207 7.18 8.31 6.95
C LEU A 207 6.08 8.04 7.97
N GLY A 208 6.44 7.43 9.09
CA GLY A 208 5.57 7.22 10.24
C GLY A 208 5.66 8.38 11.23
N ILE A 209 4.52 8.76 11.80
CA ILE A 209 4.40 9.69 12.92
C ILE A 209 3.58 8.98 13.99
N THR A 210 4.21 8.60 15.09
CA THR A 210 3.56 7.85 16.19
C THR A 210 3.72 8.54 17.54
N PHE A 211 2.78 8.23 18.43
CA PHE A 211 2.69 8.77 19.79
C PHE A 211 2.84 7.67 20.84
#